data_20ca9c333d659ad77d65335128c132b9
#
_entry.id   20ca9c333d659ad77d65335128c132b9
#
_cell.length_a   1.000
_cell.length_b   1.000
_cell.length_c   1.000
_cell.angle_alpha   90.00
_cell.angle_beta   90.00
_cell.angle_gamma   90.00
#
_symmetry.space_group_name_H-M   'P 1'
#
loop_
_entity.id
_entity.type
_entity.pdbx_description
1 polymer ?
#
loop_
_entity_poly.entity_id
_entity_poly.type
_entity_poly.pdbx_seq_one_letter_code
_entity_poly.pdbx_strand_id
1 'polypeptide(L)'
;VFVTDLGKEYGGWPLNDMERSYKFMIRHARLWKVAFHGTSPRWVHGVYLAALAYLYANEVVAGITKYEPDMIISVHPLMQHIPLWVLKWQQSLRQHHPKAVVPFVTVVTDLNTCHPTWFHHGVTRCYCPSAEVASRALLRGLSPSQVRVFGLPIRPSFCRAVLDKDEVRKELGLDPQLPAVLLMGGGEGIGPVEETARALGEELYDRRRRRRVGQVVVVCGRNRALRSTLQSLRWKVPVKIRGFETQMEKWMAACDCIITKAGPGTIAEALIRGLPIILNDFIPGQ
;
A
#
# COMPACT_ATOMS: atom_id res chain seq x y z
N VAL A 1 -19.80 0.20 10.60
CA VAL A 1 -18.63 0.81 9.96
C VAL A 1 -18.91 0.93 8.48
N PHE A 2 -18.87 2.15 7.96
CA PHE A 2 -18.97 2.41 6.52
C PHE A 2 -17.56 2.58 5.97
N VAL A 3 -17.26 1.93 4.85
CA VAL A 3 -16.01 2.12 4.11
C VAL A 3 -16.39 2.78 2.78
N THR A 4 -15.93 3.99 2.55
CA THR A 4 -16.27 4.77 1.35
C THR A 4 -15.02 5.35 0.70
N ASP A 5 -15.03 5.41 -0.62
CA ASP A 5 -14.10 6.20 -1.44
C ASP A 5 -14.86 7.43 -1.93
N LEU A 6 -14.72 8.53 -1.18
CA LEU A 6 -15.42 9.78 -1.47
C LEU A 6 -15.13 10.31 -2.88
N GLY A 7 -13.91 10.14 -3.36
CA GLY A 7 -13.55 10.56 -4.72
C GLY A 7 -14.27 9.76 -5.80
N LYS A 8 -14.47 8.47 -5.58
CA LYS A 8 -15.14 7.59 -6.55
C LYS A 8 -16.65 7.66 -6.47
N GLU A 9 -17.22 7.79 -5.26
CA GLU A 9 -18.67 7.77 -5.05
C GLU A 9 -19.35 9.10 -5.42
N TYR A 10 -18.66 10.22 -5.20
CA TYR A 10 -19.24 11.56 -5.34
C TYR A 10 -18.53 12.43 -6.37
N GLY A 11 -17.28 12.06 -6.74
CA GLY A 11 -16.48 12.84 -7.68
C GLY A 11 -16.87 12.60 -9.13
N GLY A 12 -17.20 13.69 -9.85
CA GLY A 12 -17.23 13.71 -11.32
C GLY A 12 -15.80 13.63 -11.90
N TRP A 13 -15.67 13.84 -13.22
CA TRP A 13 -14.36 14.01 -13.83
C TRP A 13 -13.66 15.27 -13.25
N PRO A 14 -12.37 15.23 -12.89
CA PRO A 14 -11.36 14.17 -13.09
C PRO A 14 -11.20 13.17 -11.92
N LEU A 15 -12.06 13.18 -10.91
CA LEU A 15 -11.92 12.44 -9.64
C LEU A 15 -12.12 10.95 -9.72
N ASN A 16 -13.16 10.55 -10.46
CA ASN A 16 -13.46 9.15 -10.70
C ASN A 16 -12.30 8.42 -11.42
N ASP A 17 -11.41 9.18 -12.11
CA ASP A 17 -10.23 8.67 -12.80
C ASP A 17 -8.91 8.80 -12.00
N MET A 18 -8.94 9.28 -10.75
CA MET A 18 -7.72 9.44 -9.94
C MET A 18 -6.95 8.14 -9.74
N GLU A 19 -7.64 7.03 -9.54
CA GLU A 19 -7.01 5.71 -9.43
C GLU A 19 -6.27 5.35 -10.73
N ARG A 20 -6.86 5.64 -11.88
CA ARG A 20 -6.26 5.41 -13.20
C ARG A 20 -5.06 6.33 -13.44
N SER A 21 -5.19 7.59 -13.10
CA SER A 21 -4.12 8.59 -13.19
C SER A 21 -2.95 8.23 -12.26
N TYR A 22 -3.23 7.80 -11.03
CA TYR A 22 -2.22 7.31 -10.11
C TYR A 22 -1.50 6.07 -10.66
N LYS A 23 -2.25 5.06 -11.15
CA LYS A 23 -1.68 3.86 -11.78
C LYS A 23 -0.81 4.20 -12.99
N PHE A 24 -1.19 5.20 -13.78
CA PHE A 24 -0.37 5.70 -14.87
C PHE A 24 0.92 6.35 -14.35
N MET A 25 0.83 7.24 -13.37
CA MET A 25 2.00 7.94 -12.81
C MET A 25 3.01 6.96 -12.18
N ILE A 26 2.57 5.97 -11.42
CA ILE A 26 3.49 5.01 -10.78
C ILE A 26 4.18 4.08 -11.78
N ARG A 27 3.58 3.85 -12.97
CA ARG A 27 4.24 3.14 -14.07
C ARG A 27 5.36 3.98 -14.71
N HIS A 28 5.29 5.31 -14.55
CA HIS A 28 6.28 6.26 -15.06
C HIS A 28 7.03 6.87 -13.86
N ALA A 29 7.97 6.13 -13.28
CA ALA A 29 8.66 6.49 -12.03
C ALA A 29 9.22 7.93 -11.99
N ARG A 30 9.67 8.46 -13.14
CA ARG A 30 10.15 9.85 -13.26
C ARG A 30 9.03 10.86 -13.03
N LEU A 31 7.84 10.63 -13.62
CA LEU A 31 6.68 11.52 -13.44
C LEU A 31 6.18 11.48 -12.01
N TRP A 32 6.10 10.30 -11.41
CA TRP A 32 5.74 10.16 -10.02
C TRP A 32 6.72 10.88 -9.08
N LYS A 33 8.04 10.72 -9.32
CA LYS A 33 9.07 11.41 -8.54
C LYS A 33 8.94 12.92 -8.59
N VAL A 34 8.70 13.48 -9.78
CA VAL A 34 8.47 14.92 -9.98
C VAL A 34 7.20 15.37 -9.24
N ALA A 35 6.09 14.64 -9.38
CA ALA A 35 4.84 14.97 -8.70
C ALA A 35 5.00 14.91 -7.17
N PHE A 36 5.61 13.85 -6.65
CA PHE A 36 5.82 13.65 -5.21
C PHE A 36 6.69 14.73 -4.58
N HIS A 37 7.85 15.00 -5.17
CA HIS A 37 8.76 16.02 -4.65
C HIS A 37 8.30 17.45 -4.97
N GLY A 38 7.66 17.66 -6.13
CA GLY A 38 7.16 18.96 -6.54
C GLY A 38 6.02 19.49 -5.66
N THR A 39 5.17 18.60 -5.13
CA THR A 39 4.07 19.00 -4.22
C THR A 39 4.44 18.98 -2.74
N SER A 40 5.68 18.58 -2.39
CA SER A 40 6.15 18.49 -1.00
C SER A 40 6.57 19.83 -0.36
N PRO A 41 7.13 20.86 -1.08
CA PRO A 41 7.47 22.15 -0.48
C PRO A 41 6.23 22.85 0.11
N ARG A 42 6.38 23.49 1.29
CA ARG A 42 5.26 24.06 2.06
C ARG A 42 4.34 24.97 1.25
N TRP A 43 4.90 25.86 0.44
CA TRP A 43 4.12 26.83 -0.34
C TRP A 43 3.39 26.16 -1.52
N VAL A 44 4.07 25.25 -2.24
CA VAL A 44 3.43 24.45 -3.32
C VAL A 44 2.33 23.57 -2.76
N HIS A 45 2.60 22.94 -1.60
CA HIS A 45 1.65 22.11 -0.90
C HIS A 45 0.37 22.88 -0.54
N GLY A 46 0.50 24.14 -0.06
CA GLY A 46 -0.66 24.98 0.22
C GLY A 46 -1.52 25.28 -1.01
N VAL A 47 -0.91 25.65 -2.13
CA VAL A 47 -1.62 25.89 -3.40
C VAL A 47 -2.26 24.62 -3.94
N TYR A 48 -1.53 23.50 -3.89
CA TYR A 48 -2.03 22.19 -4.30
C TYR A 48 -3.26 21.77 -3.49
N LEU A 49 -3.23 21.90 -2.15
CA LEU A 49 -4.37 21.59 -1.30
C LEU A 49 -5.56 22.52 -1.52
N ALA A 50 -5.31 23.81 -1.79
CA ALA A 50 -6.38 24.77 -2.11
C ALA A 50 -7.09 24.40 -3.43
N ALA A 51 -6.33 24.02 -4.46
CA ALA A 51 -6.88 23.54 -5.73
C ALA A 51 -7.70 22.26 -5.53
N LEU A 52 -7.20 21.31 -4.75
CA LEU A 52 -7.95 20.11 -4.41
C LEU A 52 -9.21 20.43 -3.61
N ALA A 53 -9.15 21.34 -2.65
CA ALA A 53 -10.31 21.75 -1.89
C ALA A 53 -11.39 22.39 -2.77
N TYR A 54 -10.98 23.25 -3.71
CA TYR A 54 -11.92 23.84 -4.67
C TYR A 54 -12.66 22.78 -5.50
N LEU A 55 -11.95 21.72 -5.88
CA LEU A 55 -12.55 20.65 -6.68
C LEU A 55 -13.39 19.65 -5.85
N TYR A 56 -13.07 19.45 -4.56
CA TYR A 56 -13.54 18.28 -3.79
C TYR A 56 -14.30 18.58 -2.51
N ALA A 57 -14.37 19.85 -2.07
CA ALA A 57 -15.02 20.15 -0.80
C ALA A 57 -16.51 19.78 -0.81
N ASN A 58 -17.21 19.98 -1.94
CA ASN A 58 -18.63 19.66 -2.06
C ASN A 58 -18.90 18.16 -1.92
N GLU A 59 -18.06 17.31 -2.51
CA GLU A 59 -18.17 15.85 -2.43
C GLU A 59 -17.91 15.37 -1.00
N VAL A 60 -16.93 15.97 -0.33
CA VAL A 60 -16.65 15.68 1.08
C VAL A 60 -17.80 16.12 1.98
N VAL A 61 -18.39 17.30 1.74
CA VAL A 61 -19.59 17.77 2.44
C VAL A 61 -20.74 16.79 2.24
N ALA A 62 -20.99 16.37 1.00
CA ALA A 62 -22.07 15.42 0.68
C ALA A 62 -21.86 14.08 1.40
N GLY A 63 -20.64 13.54 1.40
CA GLY A 63 -20.30 12.30 2.09
C GLY A 63 -20.48 12.41 3.62
N ILE A 64 -19.93 13.46 4.24
CA ILE A 64 -20.07 13.67 5.69
C ILE A 64 -21.53 13.86 6.06
N THR A 65 -22.32 14.58 5.27
CA THR A 65 -23.75 14.82 5.52
C THR A 65 -24.56 13.54 5.37
N LYS A 66 -24.25 12.70 4.37
CA LYS A 66 -24.95 11.43 4.13
C LYS A 66 -24.72 10.41 5.25
N TYR A 67 -23.48 10.28 5.68
CA TYR A 67 -23.13 9.23 6.64
C TYR A 67 -23.24 9.67 8.11
N GLU A 68 -23.30 10.96 8.40
CA GLU A 68 -23.34 11.53 9.75
C GLU A 68 -22.44 10.78 10.74
N PRO A 69 -21.13 10.68 10.48
CA PRO A 69 -20.25 9.78 11.21
C PRO A 69 -20.02 10.23 12.65
N ASP A 70 -20.00 9.28 13.59
CA ASP A 70 -19.54 9.51 14.98
C ASP A 70 -18.02 9.65 15.06
N MET A 71 -17.29 9.11 14.10
CA MET A 71 -15.83 9.18 13.97
C MET A 71 -15.43 8.99 12.51
N ILE A 72 -14.42 9.72 12.08
CA ILE A 72 -13.81 9.55 10.76
C ILE A 72 -12.41 8.94 10.92
N ILE A 73 -12.14 7.83 10.21
CA ILE A 73 -10.82 7.20 10.13
C ILE A 73 -10.32 7.33 8.70
N SER A 74 -9.29 8.13 8.50
CA SER A 74 -8.66 8.32 7.20
C SER A 74 -7.41 7.46 7.04
N VAL A 75 -7.37 6.70 5.95
CA VAL A 75 -6.26 5.81 5.56
C VAL A 75 -5.63 6.22 4.23
N HIS A 76 -5.88 7.46 3.78
CA HIS A 76 -5.38 7.97 2.51
C HIS A 76 -4.79 9.39 2.66
N PRO A 77 -3.61 9.70 2.10
CA PRO A 77 -2.92 10.99 2.31
C PRO A 77 -3.73 12.20 1.86
N LEU A 78 -4.48 12.11 0.77
CA LEU A 78 -5.28 13.24 0.27
C LEU A 78 -6.59 13.45 1.06
N MET A 79 -6.98 12.50 1.90
CA MET A 79 -8.22 12.54 2.70
C MET A 79 -7.96 12.99 4.15
N GLN A 80 -7.08 13.98 4.35
CA GLN A 80 -6.78 14.58 5.65
C GLN A 80 -7.28 16.03 5.72
N HIS A 81 -6.70 16.89 4.90
CA HIS A 81 -6.87 18.33 4.99
C HIS A 81 -8.31 18.78 4.65
N ILE A 82 -8.85 18.33 3.53
CA ILE A 82 -10.16 18.78 3.05
C ILE A 82 -11.29 18.35 4.00
N PRO A 83 -11.40 17.08 4.43
CA PRO A 83 -12.40 16.68 5.42
C PRO A 83 -12.29 17.47 6.74
N LEU A 84 -11.07 17.73 7.24
CA LEU A 84 -10.89 18.53 8.45
C LEU A 84 -11.32 19.99 8.27
N TRP A 85 -11.06 20.60 7.11
CA TRP A 85 -11.56 21.95 6.81
C TRP A 85 -13.07 21.97 6.71
N VAL A 86 -13.69 20.99 6.07
CA VAL A 86 -15.17 20.87 5.99
C VAL A 86 -15.79 20.71 7.38
N LEU A 87 -15.23 19.83 8.23
CA LEU A 87 -15.70 19.66 9.60
C LEU A 87 -15.62 20.96 10.41
N LYS A 88 -14.49 21.66 10.31
CA LYS A 88 -14.29 22.95 10.97
C LYS A 88 -15.29 24.01 10.48
N TRP A 89 -15.52 24.07 9.17
CA TRP A 89 -16.51 24.96 8.58
C TRP A 89 -17.93 24.63 9.04
N GLN A 90 -18.34 23.38 9.00
CA GLN A 90 -19.65 22.95 9.51
C GLN A 90 -19.83 23.25 11.00
N GLN A 91 -18.78 23.11 11.79
CA GLN A 91 -18.79 23.46 13.21
C GLN A 91 -18.98 24.97 13.43
N SER A 92 -18.34 25.83 12.61
CA SER A 92 -18.49 27.29 12.71
C SER A 92 -19.92 27.75 12.38
N LEU A 93 -20.62 27.07 11.48
CA LEU A 93 -22.02 27.37 11.14
C LEU A 93 -23.00 26.96 12.23
N ARG A 94 -22.64 26.02 13.11
CA ARG A 94 -23.50 25.45 14.17
C ARG A 94 -23.27 26.09 15.54
N GLN A 95 -22.82 27.32 15.61
CA GLN A 95 -22.50 28.04 16.87
C GLN A 95 -23.63 28.03 17.92
N HIS A 96 -24.87 27.85 17.52
CA HIS A 96 -26.03 27.83 18.42
C HIS A 96 -26.51 26.41 18.83
N HIS A 97 -25.97 25.34 18.25
CA HIS A 97 -26.28 23.96 18.62
C HIS A 97 -24.97 23.13 18.61
N PRO A 98 -24.24 23.04 19.74
CA PRO A 98 -22.99 22.28 19.81
C PRO A 98 -23.28 20.78 19.69
N LYS A 99 -23.28 20.22 18.48
CA LYS A 99 -23.03 18.78 18.31
C LYS A 99 -21.57 18.51 18.73
N ALA A 100 -21.35 17.36 19.34
CA ALA A 100 -19.99 16.92 19.70
C ALA A 100 -19.07 16.99 18.47
N VAL A 101 -17.83 17.41 18.68
CA VAL A 101 -16.81 17.44 17.63
C VAL A 101 -16.56 16.00 17.14
N VAL A 102 -16.76 15.76 15.84
CA VAL A 102 -16.50 14.45 15.24
C VAL A 102 -15.00 14.16 15.30
N PRO A 103 -14.56 13.14 16.04
CA PRO A 103 -13.16 12.77 16.09
C PRO A 103 -12.65 12.38 14.71
N PHE A 104 -11.46 12.88 14.35
CA PHE A 104 -10.80 12.55 13.10
C PHE A 104 -9.47 11.84 13.38
N VAL A 105 -9.35 10.63 12.88
CA VAL A 105 -8.19 9.76 13.12
C VAL A 105 -7.48 9.52 11.80
N THR A 106 -6.17 9.72 11.77
CA THR A 106 -5.30 9.34 10.66
C THR A 106 -4.59 8.04 10.97
N VAL A 107 -4.60 7.10 10.03
CA VAL A 107 -3.77 5.89 10.06
C VAL A 107 -2.84 5.93 8.85
N VAL A 108 -1.56 6.21 9.10
CA VAL A 108 -0.55 6.30 8.06
C VAL A 108 -0.19 4.91 7.57
N THR A 109 -0.37 4.66 6.29
CA THR A 109 -0.11 3.37 5.65
C THR A 109 1.16 3.34 4.79
N ASP A 110 1.89 4.45 4.71
CA ASP A 110 3.25 4.53 4.13
C ASP A 110 4.30 4.22 5.20
N LEU A 111 5.36 3.50 4.84
CA LEU A 111 6.28 2.94 5.82
C LEU A 111 7.32 3.94 6.34
N ASN A 112 7.82 4.83 5.48
CA ASN A 112 8.93 5.74 5.84
C ASN A 112 8.79 7.15 5.25
N THR A 113 8.91 7.34 3.93
CA THR A 113 8.98 8.66 3.29
C THR A 113 7.61 9.26 2.98
N CYS A 114 6.74 9.27 3.97
CA CYS A 114 5.36 9.74 3.84
C CYS A 114 5.26 11.14 3.22
N HIS A 115 4.33 11.32 2.29
CA HIS A 115 4.03 12.65 1.74
C HIS A 115 3.49 13.59 2.85
N PRO A 116 3.79 14.90 2.83
CA PRO A 116 3.29 15.86 3.81
C PRO A 116 1.77 15.89 4.00
N THR A 117 1.01 15.53 2.98
CA THR A 117 -0.45 15.46 3.01
C THR A 117 -1.02 14.49 4.06
N TRP A 118 -0.23 13.56 4.59
CA TRP A 118 -0.63 12.70 5.69
C TRP A 118 -0.85 13.45 7.01
N PHE A 119 -0.23 14.62 7.20
CA PHE A 119 -0.14 15.25 8.51
C PHE A 119 -0.93 16.56 8.55
N HIS A 120 -1.87 16.65 9.48
CA HIS A 120 -2.63 17.85 9.77
C HIS A 120 -2.84 17.99 11.28
N HIS A 121 -2.53 19.14 11.85
CA HIS A 121 -2.60 19.41 13.29
C HIS A 121 -4.01 19.25 13.91
N GLY A 122 -5.05 19.35 13.09
CA GLY A 122 -6.45 19.23 13.54
C GLY A 122 -6.94 17.79 13.78
N VAL A 123 -6.11 16.77 13.60
CA VAL A 123 -6.51 15.38 13.86
C VAL A 123 -6.62 15.11 15.36
N THR A 124 -7.54 14.24 15.75
CA THR A 124 -7.66 13.77 17.14
C THR A 124 -6.51 12.83 17.49
N ARG A 125 -6.15 11.93 16.56
CA ARG A 125 -5.03 10.98 16.69
C ARG A 125 -4.42 10.72 15.32
N CYS A 126 -3.12 10.45 15.32
CA CYS A 126 -2.35 10.01 14.16
C CYS A 126 -1.59 8.73 14.53
N TYR A 127 -1.96 7.62 13.93
CA TYR A 127 -1.28 6.35 14.09
C TYR A 127 -0.20 6.22 13.02
N CYS A 128 1.04 6.07 13.47
CA CYS A 128 2.23 6.01 12.64
C CYS A 128 2.80 4.59 12.63
N PRO A 129 3.32 4.11 11.49
CA PRO A 129 3.89 2.77 11.37
C PRO A 129 5.25 2.63 12.06
N SER A 130 6.01 3.72 12.19
CA SER A 130 7.38 3.71 12.74
C SER A 130 7.67 4.99 13.52
N ALA A 131 8.77 4.98 14.28
CA ALA A 131 9.26 6.16 15.01
C ALA A 131 9.69 7.27 14.06
N GLU A 132 10.23 6.94 12.87
CA GLU A 132 10.61 7.92 11.85
C GLU A 132 9.39 8.66 11.32
N VAL A 133 8.30 7.96 11.05
CA VAL A 133 7.05 8.58 10.61
C VAL A 133 6.42 9.42 11.73
N ALA A 134 6.50 8.96 12.98
CA ALA A 134 6.07 9.75 14.13
C ALA A 134 6.87 11.05 14.27
N SER A 135 8.20 11.00 14.11
CA SER A 135 9.05 12.19 14.10
C SER A 135 8.66 13.17 12.98
N ARG A 136 8.34 12.66 11.80
CA ARG A 136 7.84 13.49 10.68
C ARG A 136 6.51 14.15 11.01
N ALA A 137 5.59 13.44 11.67
CA ALA A 137 4.30 13.97 12.11
C ALA A 137 4.51 15.15 13.08
N LEU A 138 5.41 15.01 14.06
CA LEU A 138 5.76 16.07 15.00
C LEU A 138 6.37 17.29 14.29
N LEU A 139 7.30 17.09 13.35
CA LEU A 139 7.89 18.16 12.53
C LEU A 139 6.87 18.88 11.63
N ARG A 140 5.73 18.24 11.36
CA ARG A 140 4.61 18.81 10.61
C ARG A 140 3.54 19.46 11.49
N GLY A 141 3.80 19.59 12.81
CA GLY A 141 2.98 20.35 13.74
C GLY A 141 1.94 19.55 14.51
N LEU A 142 2.01 18.23 14.51
CA LEU A 142 1.23 17.43 15.43
C LEU A 142 1.85 17.50 16.84
N SER A 143 1.01 17.49 17.87
CA SER A 143 1.49 17.40 19.25
C SER A 143 1.83 15.95 19.63
N PRO A 144 2.73 15.72 20.60
CA PRO A 144 3.05 14.37 21.09
C PRO A 144 1.82 13.60 21.59
N SER A 145 0.84 14.32 22.14
CA SER A 145 -0.41 13.71 22.62
C SER A 145 -1.26 13.12 21.48
N GLN A 146 -1.12 13.61 20.24
CA GLN A 146 -1.85 13.14 19.08
C GLN A 146 -1.22 11.91 18.43
N VAL A 147 0.11 11.74 18.52
CA VAL A 147 0.87 10.73 17.80
C VAL A 147 0.95 9.41 18.57
N ARG A 148 0.75 8.31 17.87
CA ARG A 148 0.89 6.94 18.39
C ARG A 148 1.63 6.07 17.38
N VAL A 149 2.56 5.23 17.84
CA VAL A 149 3.29 4.26 17.00
C VAL A 149 2.75 2.87 17.27
N PHE A 150 2.17 2.23 16.24
CA PHE A 150 1.55 0.91 16.35
C PHE A 150 1.95 -0.07 15.25
N GLY A 151 2.81 0.32 14.33
CA GLY A 151 3.09 -0.45 13.13
C GLY A 151 2.04 -0.25 12.02
N LEU A 152 2.17 -0.99 10.94
CA LEU A 152 1.21 -0.96 9.84
C LEU A 152 0.02 -1.87 10.13
N PRO A 153 -1.21 -1.45 9.78
CA PRO A 153 -2.35 -2.36 9.81
C PRO A 153 -2.17 -3.45 8.74
N ILE A 154 -2.34 -4.69 9.14
CA ILE A 154 -2.25 -5.85 8.26
C ILE A 154 -3.49 -6.73 8.39
N ARG A 155 -3.68 -7.60 7.41
CA ARG A 155 -4.79 -8.54 7.42
C ARG A 155 -4.64 -9.55 8.58
N PRO A 156 -5.72 -9.83 9.33
CA PRO A 156 -5.68 -10.75 10.46
C PRO A 156 -5.20 -12.17 10.11
N SER A 157 -5.38 -12.61 8.85
CA SER A 157 -4.89 -13.91 8.37
C SER A 157 -3.38 -14.10 8.52
N PHE A 158 -2.61 -13.01 8.48
CA PHE A 158 -1.15 -13.06 8.69
C PHE A 158 -0.76 -13.27 10.17
N CYS A 159 -1.61 -12.87 11.12
CA CYS A 159 -1.33 -13.01 12.56
C CYS A 159 -1.85 -14.32 13.14
N ARG A 160 -2.98 -14.84 12.62
CA ARG A 160 -3.72 -15.92 13.27
C ARG A 160 -3.31 -17.32 12.82
N ALA A 161 -2.77 -17.48 11.63
CA ALA A 161 -2.48 -18.79 11.10
C ALA A 161 -1.08 -19.25 11.49
N VAL A 162 -0.99 -20.25 12.36
CA VAL A 162 0.18 -21.12 12.42
C VAL A 162 0.08 -22.07 11.24
N LEU A 163 0.90 -21.87 10.23
CA LEU A 163 0.91 -22.65 9.01
C LEU A 163 2.16 -23.53 8.98
N ASP A 164 1.95 -24.85 8.94
CA ASP A 164 3.05 -25.78 8.70
C ASP A 164 3.53 -25.63 7.25
N LYS A 165 4.84 -25.41 7.09
CA LYS A 165 5.44 -25.12 5.78
C LYS A 165 5.29 -26.27 4.80
N ASP A 166 5.49 -27.50 5.26
CA ASP A 166 5.48 -28.68 4.40
C ASP A 166 4.04 -29.04 3.98
N GLU A 167 3.08 -28.88 4.88
CA GLU A 167 1.67 -29.05 4.57
C GLU A 167 1.19 -28.02 3.54
N VAL A 168 1.55 -26.75 3.74
CA VAL A 168 1.19 -25.68 2.79
C VAL A 168 1.90 -25.86 1.44
N ARG A 169 3.14 -26.32 1.41
CA ARG A 169 3.82 -26.69 0.16
C ARG A 169 3.08 -27.78 -0.60
N LYS A 170 2.64 -28.82 0.08
CA LYS A 170 1.84 -29.91 -0.51
C LYS A 170 0.51 -29.35 -1.06
N GLU A 171 -0.23 -28.56 -0.27
CA GLU A 171 -1.48 -27.93 -0.69
C GLU A 171 -1.28 -27.06 -1.95
N LEU A 172 -0.23 -26.26 -1.98
CA LEU A 172 0.07 -25.37 -3.08
C LEU A 172 0.78 -26.07 -4.26
N GLY A 173 1.11 -27.35 -4.14
CA GLY A 173 1.80 -28.14 -5.16
C GLY A 173 3.22 -27.63 -5.42
N LEU A 174 3.95 -27.26 -4.38
CA LEU A 174 5.38 -26.96 -4.40
C LEU A 174 6.18 -28.22 -4.01
N ASP A 175 7.39 -28.32 -4.54
CA ASP A 175 8.31 -29.40 -4.16
C ASP A 175 8.80 -29.16 -2.72
N PRO A 176 8.55 -30.07 -1.77
CA PRO A 176 8.96 -29.88 -0.37
C PRO A 176 10.49 -29.89 -0.19
N GLN A 177 11.22 -30.49 -1.12
CA GLN A 177 12.68 -30.64 -1.03
C GLN A 177 13.46 -29.45 -1.64
N LEU A 178 12.78 -28.58 -2.40
CA LEU A 178 13.44 -27.45 -3.05
C LEU A 178 13.16 -26.14 -2.29
N PRO A 179 14.18 -25.34 -1.97
CA PRO A 179 13.99 -23.98 -1.52
C PRO A 179 13.10 -23.20 -2.50
N ALA A 180 12.17 -22.42 -1.96
CA ALA A 180 11.19 -21.69 -2.75
C ALA A 180 11.36 -20.18 -2.62
N VAL A 181 11.50 -19.48 -3.75
CA VAL A 181 11.55 -18.02 -3.84
C VAL A 181 10.18 -17.50 -4.26
N LEU A 182 9.60 -16.59 -3.48
CA LEU A 182 8.40 -15.85 -3.84
C LEU A 182 8.78 -14.55 -4.54
N LEU A 183 8.35 -14.35 -5.78
CA LEU A 183 8.55 -13.11 -6.53
C LEU A 183 7.21 -12.43 -6.79
N MET A 184 7.09 -11.14 -6.43
CA MET A 184 5.86 -10.40 -6.66
C MET A 184 6.06 -8.90 -6.89
N GLY A 185 5.27 -8.33 -7.82
CA GLY A 185 5.21 -6.89 -8.13
C GLY A 185 4.04 -6.17 -7.44
N GLY A 186 3.55 -6.69 -6.31
CA GLY A 186 2.36 -6.18 -5.65
C GLY A 186 1.06 -6.50 -6.41
N GLY A 187 -0.06 -5.90 -6.00
CA GLY A 187 -1.38 -6.20 -6.57
C GLY A 187 -1.53 -5.92 -8.07
N GLU A 188 -0.74 -4.99 -8.62
CA GLU A 188 -0.76 -4.62 -10.03
C GLU A 188 0.37 -5.27 -10.85
N GLY A 189 1.24 -6.07 -10.24
CA GLY A 189 2.37 -6.74 -10.92
C GLY A 189 3.34 -5.75 -11.57
N ILE A 190 3.71 -4.69 -10.82
CA ILE A 190 4.60 -3.62 -11.27
C ILE A 190 6.03 -3.92 -10.85
N GLY A 191 7.01 -3.41 -11.59
CA GLY A 191 8.45 -3.60 -11.37
C GLY A 191 9.04 -4.63 -12.33
N PRO A 192 10.35 -4.97 -12.18
CA PRO A 192 11.10 -5.83 -13.08
C PRO A 192 10.81 -7.33 -12.82
N VAL A 193 9.50 -7.70 -12.74
CA VAL A 193 9.08 -9.06 -12.36
C VAL A 193 9.50 -10.08 -13.42
N GLU A 194 9.34 -9.78 -14.71
CA GLU A 194 9.70 -10.71 -15.79
C GLU A 194 11.21 -10.97 -15.83
N GLU A 195 12.01 -9.91 -15.80
CA GLU A 195 13.48 -9.99 -15.82
C GLU A 195 14.00 -10.76 -14.61
N THR A 196 13.48 -10.45 -13.42
CA THR A 196 13.84 -11.14 -12.18
C THR A 196 13.44 -12.63 -12.22
N ALA A 197 12.24 -12.94 -12.73
CA ALA A 197 11.81 -14.33 -12.87
C ALA A 197 12.70 -15.12 -13.82
N ARG A 198 13.10 -14.53 -14.96
CA ARG A 198 14.02 -15.15 -15.93
C ARG A 198 15.40 -15.43 -15.30
N ALA A 199 15.95 -14.44 -14.59
CA ALA A 199 17.21 -14.59 -13.88
C ALA A 199 17.14 -15.72 -12.83
N LEU A 200 16.10 -15.76 -12.00
CA LEU A 200 15.90 -16.83 -11.03
C LEU A 200 15.77 -18.21 -11.69
N GLY A 201 15.04 -18.30 -12.82
CA GLY A 201 14.89 -19.55 -13.57
C GLY A 201 16.20 -20.11 -14.11
N GLU A 202 17.18 -19.24 -14.40
CA GLU A 202 18.53 -19.63 -14.81
C GLU A 202 19.43 -19.95 -13.62
N GLU A 203 19.46 -19.09 -12.60
CA GLU A 203 20.40 -19.20 -11.47
C GLU A 203 20.05 -20.34 -10.50
N LEU A 204 18.78 -20.69 -10.36
CA LEU A 204 18.32 -21.82 -9.52
C LEU A 204 18.51 -23.19 -10.21
N TYR A 205 19.18 -23.23 -11.37
CA TYR A 205 19.63 -24.43 -12.03
C TYR A 205 21.16 -24.53 -11.99
N ASP A 206 21.68 -25.47 -11.17
CA ASP A 206 23.11 -25.77 -11.12
C ASP A 206 23.54 -26.46 -12.42
N ARG A 207 24.17 -25.70 -13.32
CA ARG A 207 24.65 -26.19 -14.64
C ARG A 207 25.74 -27.25 -14.52
N ARG A 208 26.61 -27.17 -13.47
CA ARG A 208 27.73 -28.11 -13.27
C ARG A 208 27.18 -29.46 -12.82
N ARG A 209 26.27 -29.47 -11.87
CA ARG A 209 25.66 -30.66 -11.31
C ARG A 209 24.42 -31.14 -12.07
N ARG A 210 23.96 -30.36 -13.08
CA ARG A 210 22.74 -30.59 -13.89
C ARG A 210 21.50 -30.84 -13.04
N ARG A 211 21.36 -30.11 -11.94
CA ARG A 211 20.24 -30.28 -11.01
C ARG A 211 19.58 -28.94 -10.65
N ARG A 212 18.33 -29.03 -10.27
CA ARG A 212 17.56 -27.93 -9.70
C ARG A 212 18.00 -27.71 -8.26
N VAL A 213 18.24 -26.44 -7.86
CA VAL A 213 18.63 -26.07 -6.50
C VAL A 213 17.57 -25.19 -5.82
N GLY A 214 16.48 -24.88 -6.53
CA GLY A 214 15.35 -24.15 -6.01
C GLY A 214 14.16 -24.13 -6.95
N GLN A 215 13.08 -23.54 -6.52
CA GLN A 215 11.84 -23.31 -7.26
C GLN A 215 11.36 -21.89 -7.09
N VAL A 216 10.52 -21.40 -8.00
CA VAL A 216 10.02 -20.02 -8.00
C VAL A 216 8.51 -19.98 -8.01
N VAL A 217 7.93 -19.12 -7.18
CA VAL A 217 6.51 -18.75 -7.25
C VAL A 217 6.45 -17.30 -7.72
N VAL A 218 5.79 -17.03 -8.84
CA VAL A 218 5.64 -15.68 -9.37
C VAL A 218 4.17 -15.25 -9.26
N VAL A 219 3.93 -14.19 -8.48
CA VAL A 219 2.59 -13.60 -8.34
C VAL A 219 2.52 -12.33 -9.18
N CYS A 220 1.81 -12.43 -10.31
CA CYS A 220 1.66 -11.34 -11.29
C CYS A 220 0.55 -10.33 -10.92
N GLY A 221 -0.19 -10.57 -9.84
CA GLY A 221 -1.32 -9.72 -9.47
C GLY A 221 -2.36 -9.63 -10.59
N ARG A 222 -2.86 -8.42 -10.86
CA ARG A 222 -3.83 -8.15 -11.92
C ARG A 222 -3.20 -8.02 -13.31
N ASN A 223 -1.88 -8.15 -13.46
CA ASN A 223 -1.17 -8.05 -14.73
C ASN A 223 -1.31 -9.33 -15.55
N ARG A 224 -2.39 -9.42 -16.34
CA ARG A 224 -2.70 -10.57 -17.19
C ARG A 224 -1.67 -10.77 -18.30
N ALA A 225 -1.13 -9.68 -18.88
CA ALA A 225 -0.12 -9.74 -19.93
C ALA A 225 1.16 -10.38 -19.41
N LEU A 226 1.69 -9.91 -18.26
CA LEU A 226 2.85 -10.48 -17.58
C LEU A 226 2.64 -11.98 -17.30
N ARG A 227 1.48 -12.34 -16.76
CA ARG A 227 1.13 -13.75 -16.47
C ARG A 227 1.20 -14.60 -17.73
N SER A 228 0.59 -14.15 -18.82
CA SER A 228 0.59 -14.88 -20.09
C SER A 228 2.00 -15.04 -20.65
N THR A 229 2.80 -13.98 -20.64
CA THR A 229 4.21 -14.02 -21.07
C THR A 229 5.00 -15.06 -20.27
N LEU A 230 4.91 -15.02 -18.94
CA LEU A 230 5.66 -15.95 -18.08
C LEU A 230 5.20 -17.40 -18.23
N GLN A 231 3.92 -17.65 -18.50
CA GLN A 231 3.36 -18.97 -18.74
C GLN A 231 3.81 -19.59 -20.06
N SER A 232 4.15 -18.76 -21.07
CA SER A 232 4.66 -19.23 -22.36
C SER A 232 6.14 -19.62 -22.36
N LEU A 233 6.87 -19.29 -21.29
CA LEU A 233 8.30 -19.56 -21.20
C LEU A 233 8.60 -21.02 -20.80
N ARG A 234 9.73 -21.51 -21.30
CA ARG A 234 10.29 -22.79 -20.85
C ARG A 234 11.27 -22.56 -19.69
N TRP A 235 11.02 -23.22 -18.57
CA TRP A 235 11.82 -23.05 -17.35
C TRP A 235 12.70 -24.25 -17.08
N LYS A 236 13.92 -24.01 -16.60
CA LYS A 236 14.86 -25.07 -16.18
C LYS A 236 14.54 -25.60 -14.78
N VAL A 237 13.84 -24.82 -13.98
CA VAL A 237 13.40 -25.14 -12.62
C VAL A 237 11.88 -25.11 -12.52
N PRO A 238 11.28 -25.67 -11.48
CA PRO A 238 9.84 -25.50 -11.26
C PRO A 238 9.49 -24.03 -11.05
N VAL A 239 8.60 -23.51 -11.89
CA VAL A 239 8.08 -22.13 -11.77
C VAL A 239 6.57 -22.18 -11.74
N LYS A 240 5.98 -21.66 -10.68
CA LYS A 240 4.52 -21.56 -10.51
C LYS A 240 4.08 -20.12 -10.75
N ILE A 241 3.35 -19.89 -11.84
CA ILE A 241 2.86 -18.56 -12.21
C ILE A 241 1.43 -18.38 -11.73
N ARG A 242 1.23 -17.36 -10.88
CA ARG A 242 -0.07 -17.03 -10.29
C ARG A 242 -0.54 -15.65 -10.73
N GLY A 243 -1.84 -15.44 -10.73
CA GLY A 243 -2.47 -14.13 -10.93
C GLY A 243 -2.61 -13.36 -9.63
N PHE A 244 -3.76 -12.72 -9.45
CA PHE A 244 -4.10 -12.07 -8.19
C PHE A 244 -4.47 -13.15 -7.15
N GLU A 245 -3.80 -13.14 -6.02
CA GLU A 245 -3.98 -14.09 -4.93
C GLU A 245 -4.58 -13.42 -3.70
N THR A 246 -5.54 -14.07 -3.08
CA THR A 246 -6.21 -13.59 -1.86
C THR A 246 -5.61 -14.20 -0.59
N GLN A 247 -4.99 -15.38 -0.68
CA GLN A 247 -4.38 -16.11 0.42
C GLN A 247 -2.84 -15.99 0.40
N MET A 248 -2.34 -14.74 0.36
CA MET A 248 -0.90 -14.48 0.32
C MET A 248 -0.15 -15.01 1.54
N GLU A 249 -0.82 -15.11 2.69
CA GLU A 249 -0.26 -15.70 3.92
C GLU A 249 0.20 -17.14 3.72
N LYS A 250 -0.49 -17.93 2.89
CA LYS A 250 -0.08 -19.30 2.54
C LYS A 250 1.14 -19.31 1.63
N TRP A 251 1.16 -18.47 0.59
CA TRP A 251 2.29 -18.38 -0.33
C TRP A 251 3.56 -17.91 0.39
N MET A 252 3.44 -16.94 1.31
CA MET A 252 4.55 -16.48 2.13
C MET A 252 5.02 -17.55 3.13
N ALA A 253 4.10 -18.33 3.71
CA ALA A 253 4.45 -19.43 4.61
C ALA A 253 5.18 -20.58 3.87
N ALA A 254 4.84 -20.84 2.62
CA ALA A 254 5.43 -21.91 1.80
C ALA A 254 6.85 -21.58 1.28
N CYS A 255 7.21 -20.29 1.19
CA CYS A 255 8.47 -19.84 0.61
C CYS A 255 9.56 -19.59 1.68
N ASP A 256 10.81 -19.51 1.23
CA ASP A 256 11.99 -19.29 2.09
C ASP A 256 12.49 -17.85 2.04
N CYS A 257 12.16 -17.12 0.98
CA CYS A 257 12.40 -15.68 0.86
C CYS A 257 11.42 -15.06 -0.12
N ILE A 258 11.31 -13.74 -0.07
CA ILE A 258 10.50 -12.96 -0.99
C ILE A 258 11.36 -11.91 -1.71
N ILE A 259 11.17 -11.79 -3.03
CA ILE A 259 11.70 -10.68 -3.84
C ILE A 259 10.50 -9.83 -4.24
N THR A 260 10.51 -8.57 -3.86
CA THR A 260 9.37 -7.67 -4.09
C THR A 260 9.81 -6.22 -4.20
N LYS A 261 8.92 -5.37 -4.72
CA LYS A 261 9.07 -3.91 -4.57
C LYS A 261 8.76 -3.48 -3.13
N ALA A 262 9.27 -2.31 -2.75
CA ALA A 262 9.09 -1.72 -1.40
C ALA A 262 7.64 -1.26 -1.14
N GLY A 263 6.65 -2.15 -1.29
CA GLY A 263 5.25 -1.87 -0.94
C GLY A 263 5.00 -2.07 0.56
N PRO A 264 4.51 -1.06 1.32
CA PRO A 264 4.41 -1.11 2.77
C PRO A 264 3.66 -2.33 3.30
N GLY A 265 2.50 -2.64 2.72
CA GLY A 265 1.69 -3.79 3.13
C GLY A 265 2.42 -5.12 2.92
N THR A 266 3.04 -5.32 1.75
CA THR A 266 3.78 -6.55 1.45
C THR A 266 4.97 -6.74 2.38
N ILE A 267 5.70 -5.66 2.68
CA ILE A 267 6.84 -5.70 3.61
C ILE A 267 6.37 -6.08 5.01
N ALA A 268 5.31 -5.43 5.51
CA ALA A 268 4.77 -5.74 6.84
C ALA A 268 4.25 -7.19 6.94
N GLU A 269 3.58 -7.68 5.91
CA GLU A 269 3.09 -9.06 5.81
C GLU A 269 4.26 -10.06 5.80
N ALA A 270 5.33 -9.79 5.05
CA ALA A 270 6.52 -10.64 5.01
C ALA A 270 7.30 -10.63 6.35
N LEU A 271 7.43 -9.47 7.00
CA LEU A 271 8.09 -9.35 8.30
C LEU A 271 7.36 -10.14 9.38
N ILE A 272 6.03 -10.09 9.42
CA ILE A 272 5.23 -10.87 10.39
C ILE A 272 5.39 -12.38 10.15
N ARG A 273 5.58 -12.80 8.90
CA ARG A 273 5.88 -14.19 8.58
C ARG A 273 7.33 -14.60 8.83
N GLY A 274 8.18 -13.64 9.24
CA GLY A 274 9.62 -13.89 9.39
C GLY A 274 10.30 -14.25 8.06
N LEU A 275 9.72 -13.82 6.93
CA LEU A 275 10.21 -14.15 5.61
C LEU A 275 11.31 -13.17 5.20
N PRO A 276 12.53 -13.63 4.90
CA PRO A 276 13.61 -12.77 4.38
C PRO A 276 13.19 -12.03 3.13
N ILE A 277 13.48 -10.72 3.07
CA ILE A 277 13.02 -9.82 2.01
C ILE A 277 14.20 -9.31 1.19
N ILE A 278 14.09 -9.43 -0.13
CA ILE A 278 14.95 -8.77 -1.11
C ILE A 278 14.13 -7.72 -1.85
N LEU A 279 14.56 -6.47 -1.80
CA LEU A 279 13.91 -5.38 -2.52
C LEU A 279 14.54 -5.21 -3.90
N ASN A 280 13.75 -5.36 -4.96
CA ASN A 280 14.19 -5.20 -6.34
C ASN A 280 13.69 -3.91 -7.00
N ASP A 281 12.76 -3.18 -6.35
CA ASP A 281 12.23 -1.92 -6.84
C ASP A 281 11.59 -1.11 -5.69
N PHE A 282 11.39 0.20 -5.87
CA PHE A 282 10.67 1.05 -4.93
C PHE A 282 9.94 2.19 -5.63
N ILE A 283 8.90 2.69 -4.98
CA ILE A 283 8.16 3.88 -5.40
C ILE A 283 8.38 4.95 -4.34
N PRO A 284 8.79 6.19 -4.70
CA PRO A 284 8.92 7.30 -3.74
C PRO A 284 7.65 7.46 -2.90
N GLY A 285 7.80 7.54 -1.56
CA GLY A 285 6.69 7.64 -0.61
C GLY A 285 6.33 6.32 0.08
N GLN A 286 6.88 5.23 -0.36
CA GLN A 286 6.61 3.91 0.24
C GLN A 286 7.68 3.44 1.22
#